data_190c504277c68aa6efa2d966bd911e20
#
_entry.id   190c504277c68aa6efa2d966bd911e20
#
_cell.length_a   1.000
_cell.length_b   1.000
_cell.length_c   1.000
_cell.angle_alpha   90.00
_cell.angle_beta   90.00
_cell.angle_gamma   90.00
#
_symmetry.space_group_name_H-M   'P 1'
#
loop_
_entity.id
_entity.type
_entity.pdbx_description
1 polymer ?
#
loop_
_entity_poly.entity_id
_entity_poly.type
_entity_poly.pdbx_seq_one_letter_code
_entity_poly.pdbx_strand_id
1 'polypeptide(L)'
;MFRDKSSHWKQQPEIPNRYPQTMSRCAVYTGSFDPITLGHLNVIERSSRLVDELIVGVGRNIDKQSMFSAEERVELIERTTSHLSNITVKMFAGLAVHFVRECDARVIIRGVRSLTDMETEFTMTLANRKLDPDVETVFLMADDEFSHVSSSLIKQITPLAGDKELSRFVPAAILGDLRAKLSPS
;
A
#
# COMPACT_ATOMS: atom_id res chain seq x y z
N MET A 1 -21.95 48.88 -21.01
CA MET A 1 -22.99 48.19 -20.24
C MET A 1 -22.61 46.68 -20.17
N PHE A 2 -21.73 46.31 -19.23
CA PHE A 2 -21.27 44.94 -19.05
C PHE A 2 -22.25 44.22 -18.13
N ARG A 3 -22.91 43.19 -18.67
CA ARG A 3 -23.76 42.29 -17.88
C ARG A 3 -22.86 41.38 -17.05
N ASP A 4 -23.03 41.47 -15.73
CA ASP A 4 -22.45 40.58 -14.74
C ASP A 4 -22.94 39.12 -14.99
N LYS A 5 -21.99 38.19 -15.28
CA LYS A 5 -22.24 36.76 -15.50
C LYS A 5 -21.94 35.92 -14.22
N SER A 6 -21.93 36.50 -13.04
CA SER A 6 -21.48 35.84 -11.81
C SER A 6 -22.50 34.94 -11.10
N SER A 7 -23.68 34.67 -11.70
CA SER A 7 -24.79 33.97 -10.99
C SER A 7 -25.08 32.53 -11.40
N HIS A 8 -24.26 31.91 -12.25
CA HIS A 8 -24.57 30.57 -12.76
C HIS A 8 -23.99 29.38 -11.97
N TRP A 9 -23.22 29.64 -10.90
CA TRP A 9 -22.61 28.58 -10.08
C TRP A 9 -23.45 28.11 -8.88
N LYS A 10 -24.66 28.67 -8.68
CA LYS A 10 -25.46 28.48 -7.45
C LYS A 10 -26.47 27.32 -7.48
N GLN A 11 -26.50 26.49 -8.50
CA GLN A 11 -27.40 25.32 -8.55
C GLN A 11 -26.64 24.09 -9.04
N GLN A 12 -25.62 23.65 -8.29
CA GLN A 12 -25.21 22.27 -8.40
C GLN A 12 -26.19 21.43 -7.58
N PRO A 13 -26.76 20.34 -8.17
CA PRO A 13 -27.56 19.43 -7.38
C PRO A 13 -26.71 18.92 -6.22
N GLU A 14 -27.27 18.94 -5.00
CA GLU A 14 -26.65 18.31 -3.85
C GLU A 14 -26.35 16.86 -4.20
N ILE A 15 -25.07 16.49 -4.26
CA ILE A 15 -24.68 15.10 -4.39
C ILE A 15 -25.11 14.44 -3.09
N PRO A 16 -26.07 13.48 -3.14
CA PRO A 16 -26.50 12.81 -1.93
C PRO A 16 -25.26 12.20 -1.27
N ASN A 17 -24.99 12.57 -0.02
CA ASN A 17 -23.96 11.90 0.76
C ASN A 17 -24.36 10.45 0.98
N ARG A 18 -23.89 9.55 0.13
CA ARG A 18 -24.19 8.11 0.18
C ARG A 18 -23.54 7.42 1.38
N TYR A 19 -22.69 8.14 2.11
CA TYR A 19 -21.98 7.58 3.25
C TYR A 19 -22.45 8.24 4.55
N PRO A 20 -22.97 7.46 5.52
CA PRO A 20 -23.30 7.98 6.84
C PRO A 20 -22.04 8.61 7.46
N GLN A 21 -22.16 9.80 8.02
CA GLN A 21 -21.05 10.60 8.58
C GLN A 21 -20.37 9.96 9.82
N THR A 22 -20.82 8.80 10.25
CA THR A 22 -20.35 8.09 11.45
C THR A 22 -19.59 6.81 11.16
N MET A 23 -19.37 6.44 9.89
CA MET A 23 -18.57 5.26 9.57
C MET A 23 -17.08 5.60 9.64
N SER A 24 -16.34 4.84 10.43
CA SER A 24 -14.87 4.85 10.42
C SER A 24 -14.34 4.66 9.00
N ARG A 25 -13.42 5.53 8.58
CA ARG A 25 -12.77 5.44 7.26
C ARG A 25 -11.69 4.38 7.32
N CYS A 26 -12.06 3.15 7.00
CA CYS A 26 -11.13 2.03 6.90
C CYS A 26 -10.66 1.87 5.45
N ALA A 27 -9.35 1.72 5.25
CA ALA A 27 -8.75 1.39 3.97
C ALA A 27 -7.76 0.23 4.10
N VAL A 28 -7.55 -0.46 2.97
CA VAL A 28 -6.61 -1.58 2.90
C VAL A 28 -5.48 -1.23 1.93
N TYR A 29 -4.24 -1.37 2.36
CA TYR A 29 -3.06 -1.30 1.50
C TYR A 29 -2.52 -2.71 1.29
N THR A 30 -2.69 -3.27 0.10
CA THR A 30 -2.27 -4.64 -0.22
C THR A 30 -0.95 -4.68 -0.98
N GLY A 31 -0.13 -5.68 -0.67
CA GLY A 31 1.14 -5.91 -1.36
C GLY A 31 1.77 -7.24 -0.98
N SER A 32 2.88 -7.59 -1.66
CA SER A 32 3.69 -8.75 -1.27
C SER A 32 4.65 -8.43 -0.13
N PHE A 33 5.20 -7.21 -0.08
CA PHE A 33 6.14 -6.73 0.94
C PHE A 33 7.30 -7.70 1.21
N ASP A 34 7.93 -8.17 0.16
CA ASP A 34 8.94 -9.24 0.21
C ASP A 34 10.34 -8.77 -0.29
N PRO A 35 11.09 -8.02 0.55
CA PRO A 35 10.73 -7.45 1.84
C PRO A 35 9.98 -6.11 1.76
N ILE A 36 9.53 -5.59 2.93
CA ILE A 36 9.12 -4.19 3.06
C ILE A 36 10.30 -3.27 2.74
N THR A 37 10.02 -2.14 2.09
CA THR A 37 11.00 -1.13 1.69
C THR A 37 10.64 0.23 2.26
N LEU A 38 11.56 1.21 2.19
CA LEU A 38 11.26 2.59 2.57
C LEU A 38 10.15 3.20 1.71
N GLY A 39 10.04 2.80 0.43
CA GLY A 39 8.91 3.21 -0.42
C GLY A 39 7.57 2.68 0.08
N HIS A 40 7.50 1.43 0.53
CA HIS A 40 6.30 0.89 1.15
C HIS A 40 5.97 1.61 2.46
N LEU A 41 6.97 1.84 3.31
CA LEU A 41 6.79 2.54 4.58
C LEU A 41 6.29 3.97 4.36
N ASN A 42 6.83 4.70 3.39
CA ASN A 42 6.37 6.03 3.00
C ASN A 42 4.87 6.04 2.63
N VAL A 43 4.45 5.08 1.81
CA VAL A 43 3.02 4.95 1.46
C VAL A 43 2.17 4.61 2.68
N ILE A 44 2.61 3.69 3.54
CA ILE A 44 1.91 3.30 4.77
C ILE A 44 1.73 4.51 5.69
N GLU A 45 2.80 5.24 6.00
CA GLU A 45 2.76 6.42 6.88
C GLU A 45 1.86 7.54 6.34
N ARG A 46 1.88 7.77 5.04
CA ARG A 46 1.01 8.77 4.41
C ARG A 46 -0.45 8.32 4.37
N SER A 47 -0.68 7.04 4.09
CA SER A 47 -2.02 6.44 4.10
C SER A 47 -2.65 6.49 5.49
N SER A 48 -1.88 6.20 6.53
CA SER A 48 -2.38 6.19 7.92
C SER A 48 -2.94 7.55 8.38
N ARG A 49 -2.48 8.65 7.77
CA ARG A 49 -2.98 10.01 8.05
C ARG A 49 -4.28 10.35 7.31
N LEU A 50 -4.67 9.57 6.31
CA LEU A 50 -5.85 9.81 5.47
C LEU A 50 -7.09 9.07 5.98
N VAL A 51 -6.91 8.06 6.82
CA VAL A 51 -7.96 7.16 7.28
C VAL A 51 -7.94 6.99 8.79
N ASP A 52 -9.04 6.55 9.36
CA ASP A 52 -9.15 6.29 10.79
C ASP A 52 -8.50 4.93 11.15
N GLU A 53 -8.55 3.96 10.22
CA GLU A 53 -7.88 2.66 10.32
C GLU A 53 -7.27 2.28 8.96
N LEU A 54 -6.00 1.85 8.98
CA LEU A 54 -5.31 1.30 7.82
C LEU A 54 -4.97 -0.17 8.06
N ILE A 55 -5.46 -1.05 7.20
CA ILE A 55 -5.11 -2.46 7.22
C ILE A 55 -4.07 -2.72 6.13
N VAL A 56 -2.88 -3.17 6.54
CA VAL A 56 -1.82 -3.58 5.61
C VAL A 56 -2.00 -5.06 5.31
N GLY A 57 -2.39 -5.38 4.08
CA GLY A 57 -2.67 -6.74 3.62
C GLY A 57 -1.46 -7.39 2.97
N VAL A 58 -0.89 -8.42 3.60
CA VAL A 58 0.22 -9.22 3.06
C VAL A 58 -0.34 -10.35 2.21
N GLY A 59 -0.19 -10.25 0.90
CA GLY A 59 -0.66 -11.28 -0.03
C GLY A 59 0.19 -12.55 0.03
N ARG A 60 -0.47 -13.71 0.21
CA ARG A 60 0.15 -15.04 0.03
C ARG A 60 0.03 -15.44 -1.43
N ASN A 61 1.15 -15.57 -2.12
CA ASN A 61 1.21 -16.20 -3.43
C ASN A 61 1.94 -17.53 -3.29
N ILE A 62 1.21 -18.63 -3.44
CA ILE A 62 1.72 -20.01 -3.26
C ILE A 62 2.73 -20.37 -4.37
N ASP A 63 2.60 -19.75 -5.56
CA ASP A 63 3.40 -20.07 -6.74
C ASP A 63 4.71 -19.26 -6.84
N LYS A 64 4.94 -18.28 -5.96
CA LYS A 64 6.16 -17.46 -5.98
C LYS A 64 7.13 -17.88 -4.88
N GLN A 65 8.37 -18.13 -5.29
CA GLN A 65 9.50 -18.24 -4.36
C GLN A 65 9.71 -16.88 -3.67
N SER A 66 9.29 -16.78 -2.41
CA SER A 66 9.43 -15.58 -1.60
C SER A 66 10.73 -15.64 -0.80
N MET A 67 11.36 -14.48 -0.54
CA MET A 67 12.53 -14.36 0.34
C MET A 67 12.12 -14.59 1.81
N PHE A 68 10.97 -14.05 2.19
CA PHE A 68 10.37 -14.18 3.51
C PHE A 68 9.03 -14.90 3.44
N SER A 69 8.72 -15.74 4.43
CA SER A 69 7.39 -16.33 4.57
C SER A 69 6.33 -15.21 4.75
N ALA A 70 5.06 -15.54 4.61
CA ALA A 70 4.00 -14.55 4.81
C ALA A 70 3.99 -14.04 6.26
N GLU A 71 4.22 -14.92 7.21
CA GLU A 71 4.30 -14.64 8.65
C GLU A 71 5.47 -13.71 8.94
N GLU A 72 6.67 -14.01 8.44
CA GLU A 72 7.85 -13.15 8.59
C GLU A 72 7.59 -11.75 8.02
N ARG A 73 6.93 -11.64 6.87
CA ARG A 73 6.61 -10.34 6.25
C ARG A 73 5.64 -9.53 7.13
N VAL A 74 4.68 -10.18 7.78
CA VAL A 74 3.80 -9.53 8.77
C VAL A 74 4.63 -8.97 9.91
N GLU A 75 5.49 -9.79 10.54
CA GLU A 75 6.35 -9.37 11.65
C GLU A 75 7.26 -8.19 11.27
N LEU A 76 7.85 -8.22 10.06
CA LEU A 76 8.68 -7.13 9.56
C LEU A 76 7.89 -5.82 9.42
N ILE A 77 6.65 -5.89 8.93
CA ILE A 77 5.79 -4.72 8.79
C ILE A 77 5.37 -4.21 10.17
N GLU A 78 4.87 -5.07 11.05
CA GLU A 78 4.45 -4.68 12.41
C GLU A 78 5.60 -3.98 13.17
N ARG A 79 6.81 -4.54 13.10
CA ARG A 79 7.99 -3.97 13.74
C ARG A 79 8.34 -2.59 13.16
N THR A 80 8.25 -2.42 11.85
CA THR A 80 8.60 -1.15 11.19
C THR A 80 7.52 -0.09 11.29
N THR A 81 6.28 -0.46 11.57
CA THR A 81 5.12 0.45 11.69
C THR A 81 4.64 0.62 13.14
N SER A 82 5.36 0.07 14.13
CA SER A 82 4.97 0.08 15.56
C SER A 82 4.73 1.47 16.16
N HIS A 83 5.25 2.52 15.53
CA HIS A 83 5.03 3.91 15.90
C HIS A 83 3.69 4.48 15.42
N LEU A 84 2.93 3.74 14.61
CA LEU A 84 1.64 4.14 14.06
C LEU A 84 0.51 3.39 14.77
N SER A 85 -0.38 4.12 15.45
CA SER A 85 -1.39 3.53 16.33
C SER A 85 -2.64 3.01 15.62
N ASN A 86 -2.86 3.38 14.35
CA ASN A 86 -4.05 3.04 13.58
C ASN A 86 -3.78 2.04 12.45
N ILE A 87 -2.73 1.23 12.60
CA ILE A 87 -2.37 0.20 11.62
C ILE A 87 -2.62 -1.18 12.19
N THR A 88 -3.21 -2.03 11.37
CA THR A 88 -3.35 -3.47 11.59
C THR A 88 -2.72 -4.20 10.41
N VAL A 89 -1.89 -5.22 10.66
CA VAL A 89 -1.29 -6.04 9.60
C VAL A 89 -1.98 -7.40 9.54
N LYS A 90 -2.40 -7.82 8.36
CA LYS A 90 -3.08 -9.11 8.15
C LYS A 90 -2.55 -9.83 6.92
N MET A 91 -2.50 -11.15 6.97
CA MET A 91 -2.28 -11.98 5.79
C MET A 91 -3.60 -12.22 5.06
N PHE A 92 -3.54 -12.34 3.73
CA PHE A 92 -4.68 -12.79 2.95
C PHE A 92 -4.23 -13.67 1.77
N ALA A 93 -5.17 -14.45 1.27
CA ALA A 93 -5.01 -15.26 0.07
C ALA A 93 -6.16 -14.96 -0.91
N GLY A 94 -5.90 -15.14 -2.21
CA GLY A 94 -6.91 -14.88 -3.24
C GLY A 94 -7.01 -13.42 -3.66
N LEU A 95 -8.23 -12.98 -3.95
CA LEU A 95 -8.48 -11.65 -4.55
C LEU A 95 -8.48 -10.54 -3.50
N ALA A 96 -7.81 -9.43 -3.81
CA ALA A 96 -7.75 -8.25 -2.94
C ALA A 96 -9.14 -7.69 -2.59
N VAL A 97 -10.09 -7.70 -3.53
CA VAL A 97 -11.46 -7.23 -3.30
C VAL A 97 -12.19 -8.05 -2.25
N HIS A 98 -11.98 -9.37 -2.18
CA HIS A 98 -12.58 -10.20 -1.14
C HIS A 98 -11.99 -9.86 0.23
N PHE A 99 -10.66 -9.71 0.29
CA PHE A 99 -9.99 -9.31 1.53
C PHE A 99 -10.44 -7.94 2.04
N VAL A 100 -10.67 -6.97 1.13
CA VAL A 100 -11.23 -5.66 1.50
C VAL A 100 -12.59 -5.80 2.17
N ARG A 101 -13.46 -6.66 1.64
CA ARG A 101 -14.77 -6.95 2.24
C ARG A 101 -14.66 -7.64 3.60
N GLU A 102 -13.77 -8.61 3.73
CA GLU A 102 -13.49 -9.28 5.02
C GLU A 102 -13.01 -8.30 6.09
N CYS A 103 -12.38 -7.20 5.67
CA CYS A 103 -11.94 -6.12 6.54
C CYS A 103 -13.01 -5.04 6.80
N ASP A 104 -14.23 -5.21 6.30
CA ASP A 104 -15.29 -4.19 6.32
C ASP A 104 -14.84 -2.82 5.74
N ALA A 105 -13.90 -2.87 4.80
CA ALA A 105 -13.38 -1.72 4.09
C ALA A 105 -14.03 -1.58 2.69
N ARG A 106 -13.84 -0.42 2.07
CA ARG A 106 -14.30 -0.14 0.69
C ARG A 106 -13.23 0.55 -0.14
N VAL A 107 -12.07 0.80 0.43
CA VAL A 107 -10.98 1.53 -0.22
C VAL A 107 -9.73 0.66 -0.26
N ILE A 108 -9.18 0.49 -1.46
CA ILE A 108 -7.85 -0.07 -1.67
C ILE A 108 -6.89 1.09 -1.92
N ILE A 109 -5.81 1.16 -1.14
CA ILE A 109 -4.70 2.06 -1.41
C ILE A 109 -3.64 1.32 -2.21
N ARG A 110 -3.12 1.96 -3.25
CA ARG A 110 -2.01 1.46 -4.07
C ARG A 110 -0.91 2.49 -4.16
N GLY A 111 0.31 2.09 -3.80
CA GLY A 111 1.51 2.91 -3.99
C GLY A 111 2.00 2.80 -5.43
N VAL A 112 2.26 3.92 -6.08
CA VAL A 112 2.81 3.97 -7.44
C VAL A 112 4.09 4.82 -7.43
N ARG A 113 5.11 4.41 -8.21
CA ARG A 113 6.44 5.03 -8.25
C ARG A 113 6.77 5.57 -9.64
N SER A 114 6.14 5.01 -10.65
CA SER A 114 6.42 5.29 -12.05
C SER A 114 5.15 5.19 -12.90
N LEU A 115 5.22 5.66 -14.13
CA LEU A 115 4.14 5.48 -15.12
C LEU A 115 3.89 3.99 -15.41
N THR A 116 4.93 3.16 -15.45
CA THR A 116 4.80 1.71 -15.65
C THR A 116 4.07 1.03 -14.50
N ASP A 117 4.37 1.43 -13.23
CA ASP A 117 3.58 0.96 -12.09
C ASP A 117 2.11 1.38 -12.25
N MET A 118 1.86 2.64 -12.63
CA MET A 118 0.51 3.17 -12.82
C MET A 118 -0.29 2.38 -13.87
N GLU A 119 0.29 2.01 -15.01
CA GLU A 119 -0.38 1.21 -16.04
C GLU A 119 -0.79 -0.17 -15.51
N THR A 120 0.11 -0.83 -14.77
CA THR A 120 -0.16 -2.13 -14.17
C THR A 120 -1.27 -2.04 -13.13
N GLU A 121 -1.16 -1.07 -12.22
CA GLU A 121 -2.13 -0.85 -11.15
C GLU A 121 -3.48 -0.39 -11.69
N PHE A 122 -3.51 0.39 -12.77
CA PHE A 122 -4.75 0.79 -13.44
C PHE A 122 -5.50 -0.42 -14.00
N THR A 123 -4.78 -1.35 -14.65
CA THR A 123 -5.37 -2.60 -15.16
C THR A 123 -5.98 -3.43 -14.02
N MET A 124 -5.26 -3.55 -12.90
CA MET A 124 -5.77 -4.25 -11.71
C MET A 124 -6.99 -3.55 -11.11
N THR A 125 -7.00 -2.21 -11.11
CA THR A 125 -8.14 -1.42 -10.62
C THR A 125 -9.39 -1.66 -11.45
N LEU A 126 -9.27 -1.72 -12.77
CA LEU A 126 -10.41 -2.05 -13.65
C LEU A 126 -10.94 -3.45 -13.38
N ALA A 127 -10.06 -4.43 -13.17
CA ALA A 127 -10.44 -5.79 -12.80
C ALA A 127 -11.15 -5.82 -11.44
N ASN A 128 -10.60 -5.16 -10.43
CA ASN A 128 -11.20 -5.06 -9.09
C ASN A 128 -12.59 -4.43 -9.14
N ARG A 129 -12.75 -3.32 -9.88
CA ARG A 129 -14.04 -2.64 -10.04
C ARG A 129 -15.08 -3.50 -10.77
N LYS A 130 -14.63 -4.38 -11.68
CA LYS A 130 -15.52 -5.33 -12.36
C LYS A 130 -16.00 -6.44 -11.41
N LEU A 131 -15.13 -6.86 -10.49
CA LEU A 131 -15.43 -7.91 -9.50
C LEU A 131 -16.28 -7.37 -8.34
N ASP A 132 -16.00 -6.14 -7.91
CA ASP A 132 -16.73 -5.44 -6.85
C ASP A 132 -16.82 -3.94 -7.14
N PRO A 133 -17.96 -3.45 -7.67
CA PRO A 133 -18.13 -2.05 -8.06
C PRO A 133 -18.18 -1.07 -6.86
N ASP A 134 -18.37 -1.57 -5.64
CA ASP A 134 -18.40 -0.73 -4.42
C ASP A 134 -17.02 -0.52 -3.79
N VAL A 135 -15.97 -1.19 -4.33
CA VAL A 135 -14.59 -1.01 -3.89
C VAL A 135 -13.91 0.04 -4.76
N GLU A 136 -13.44 1.11 -4.14
CA GLU A 136 -12.68 2.17 -4.80
C GLU A 136 -11.18 2.01 -4.60
N THR A 137 -10.40 2.43 -5.60
CA THR A 137 -8.92 2.42 -5.52
C THR A 137 -8.38 3.84 -5.47
N VAL A 138 -7.52 4.10 -4.51
CA VAL A 138 -6.80 5.37 -4.34
C VAL A 138 -5.32 5.13 -4.61
N PHE A 139 -4.76 5.89 -5.56
CA PHE A 139 -3.32 5.85 -5.85
C PHE A 139 -2.58 6.92 -5.03
N LEU A 140 -1.53 6.49 -4.34
CA LEU A 140 -0.58 7.39 -3.70
C LEU A 140 0.77 7.30 -4.44
N MET A 141 1.20 8.44 -4.99
CA MET A 141 2.54 8.54 -5.54
C MET A 141 3.57 8.47 -4.40
N ALA A 142 4.52 7.55 -4.49
CA ALA A 142 5.66 7.53 -3.57
C ALA A 142 6.49 8.81 -3.73
N ASP A 143 7.14 9.25 -2.66
CA ASP A 143 8.03 10.40 -2.73
C ASP A 143 9.21 10.11 -3.67
N ASP A 144 9.72 11.13 -4.35
CA ASP A 144 10.72 11.00 -5.42
C ASP A 144 11.97 10.23 -4.99
N GLU A 145 12.38 10.39 -3.73
CA GLU A 145 13.54 9.68 -3.16
C GLU A 145 13.35 8.16 -3.13
N PHE A 146 12.11 7.65 -3.17
CA PHE A 146 11.80 6.21 -3.15
C PHE A 146 11.37 5.67 -4.51
N SER A 147 11.34 6.48 -5.55
CA SER A 147 10.83 6.10 -6.89
C SER A 147 11.57 4.91 -7.49
N HIS A 148 12.85 4.75 -7.18
CA HIS A 148 13.72 3.66 -7.65
C HIS A 148 13.74 2.44 -6.72
N VAL A 149 13.10 2.51 -5.54
CA VAL A 149 13.15 1.45 -4.53
C VAL A 149 12.10 0.36 -4.81
N SER A 150 12.54 -0.90 -4.91
CA SER A 150 11.64 -2.05 -5.07
C SER A 150 12.13 -3.27 -4.30
N SER A 151 11.22 -4.15 -3.89
CA SER A 151 11.59 -5.41 -3.26
C SER A 151 12.47 -6.29 -4.16
N SER A 152 12.24 -6.26 -5.48
CA SER A 152 13.07 -6.99 -6.44
C SER A 152 14.51 -6.46 -6.48
N LEU A 153 14.69 -5.13 -6.44
CA LEU A 153 16.01 -4.53 -6.32
C LEU A 153 16.70 -4.97 -5.02
N ILE A 154 15.98 -4.94 -3.90
CA ILE A 154 16.54 -5.35 -2.60
C ILE A 154 17.05 -6.79 -2.66
N LYS A 155 16.27 -7.71 -3.21
CA LYS A 155 16.70 -9.12 -3.37
C LYS A 155 17.99 -9.24 -4.16
N GLN A 156 18.18 -8.43 -5.20
CA GLN A 156 19.35 -8.46 -6.06
C GLN A 156 20.60 -7.88 -5.38
N ILE A 157 20.45 -6.76 -4.64
CA ILE A 157 21.59 -6.07 -4.06
C ILE A 157 21.99 -6.58 -2.68
N THR A 158 21.07 -7.23 -1.94
CA THR A 158 21.34 -7.71 -0.56
C THR A 158 22.60 -8.58 -0.46
N PRO A 159 22.91 -9.50 -1.40
CA PRO A 159 24.14 -10.29 -1.34
C PRO A 159 25.43 -9.48 -1.57
N LEU A 160 25.32 -8.31 -2.18
CA LEU A 160 26.46 -7.52 -2.67
C LEU A 160 26.72 -6.26 -1.85
N ALA A 161 25.68 -5.70 -1.25
CA ALA A 161 25.72 -4.40 -0.55
C ALA A 161 25.97 -4.58 0.95
N GLY A 162 26.62 -3.62 1.59
CA GLY A 162 26.75 -3.53 3.04
C GLY A 162 25.49 -2.95 3.70
N ASP A 163 25.43 -2.96 5.05
CA ASP A 163 24.26 -2.44 5.78
C ASP A 163 24.03 -0.95 5.57
N LYS A 164 25.11 -0.19 5.40
CA LYS A 164 25.05 1.26 5.12
C LYS A 164 24.42 1.56 3.76
N GLU A 165 24.67 0.73 2.76
CA GLU A 165 24.02 0.85 1.45
C GLU A 165 22.57 0.40 1.52
N LEU A 166 22.28 -0.75 2.14
CA LEU A 166 20.93 -1.30 2.26
C LEU A 166 20.00 -0.39 3.06
N SER A 167 20.49 0.30 4.10
CA SER A 167 19.70 1.23 4.92
C SER A 167 19.14 2.44 4.14
N ARG A 168 19.58 2.65 2.90
CA ARG A 168 19.00 3.66 2.00
C ARG A 168 17.71 3.19 1.31
N PHE A 169 17.40 1.92 1.39
CA PHE A 169 16.29 1.29 0.65
C PHE A 169 15.29 0.60 1.55
N VAL A 170 15.76 0.11 2.71
CA VAL A 170 14.92 -0.63 3.67
C VAL A 170 15.03 -0.02 5.06
N PRO A 171 13.98 -0.17 5.89
CA PRO A 171 14.06 0.22 7.30
C PRO A 171 15.23 -0.47 8.00
N ALA A 172 15.99 0.26 8.81
CA ALA A 172 17.15 -0.29 9.53
C ALA A 172 16.77 -1.49 10.42
N ALA A 173 15.54 -1.52 10.92
CA ALA A 173 15.01 -2.58 11.76
C ALA A 173 14.98 -3.97 11.11
N ILE A 174 15.08 -4.06 9.78
CA ILE A 174 15.03 -5.34 9.06
C ILE A 174 16.37 -5.80 8.46
N LEU A 175 17.45 -5.04 8.66
CA LEU A 175 18.76 -5.37 8.09
C LEU A 175 19.28 -6.73 8.58
N GLY A 176 19.12 -7.03 9.86
CA GLY A 176 19.49 -8.32 10.43
C GLY A 176 18.75 -9.49 9.81
N ASP A 177 17.44 -9.33 9.57
CA ASP A 177 16.61 -10.36 8.94
C ASP A 177 17.04 -10.61 7.48
N LEU A 178 17.37 -9.53 6.75
CA LEU A 178 17.90 -9.65 5.39
C LEU A 178 19.21 -10.44 5.35
N ARG A 179 20.12 -10.19 6.29
CA ARG A 179 21.38 -10.93 6.40
C ARG A 179 21.16 -12.40 6.75
N ALA A 180 20.23 -12.68 7.66
CA ALA A 180 19.90 -14.04 8.03
C ALA A 180 19.41 -14.89 6.82
N LYS A 181 18.71 -14.27 5.87
CA LYS A 181 18.25 -14.95 4.63
C LYS A 181 19.36 -15.26 3.62
N LEU A 182 20.53 -14.64 3.74
CA LEU A 182 21.69 -14.91 2.88
C LEU A 182 22.61 -16.00 3.44
N SER A 183 22.50 -16.28 4.75
CA SER A 183 23.31 -17.34 5.36
C SER A 183 22.82 -18.69 4.85
N PRO A 184 23.70 -19.54 4.28
CA PRO A 184 23.30 -20.89 3.90
C PRO A 184 22.88 -21.66 5.16
N SER A 185 21.73 -22.31 5.06
CA SER A 185 21.22 -23.25 6.07
C SER A 185 22.11 -24.47 6.15
#